data_6905db22f1d7d04ffe07911450a99395
#
_entry.id   6905db22f1d7d04ffe07911450a99395
#
_cell.length_a   1.000
_cell.length_b   1.000
_cell.length_c   1.000
_cell.angle_alpha   90.00
_cell.angle_beta   90.00
_cell.angle_gamma   90.00
#
_symmetry.space_group_name_H-M   'P 1'
#
loop_
_entity.id
_entity.type
_entity.pdbx_description
1 polymer ?
#
loop_
_entity_poly.entity_id
_entity_poly.type
_entity_poly.pdbx_seq_one_letter_code
_entity_poly.pdbx_strand_id
1 'polypeptide(L)'
;GGKEITVSGWIRNIRISKNFGFIELNDGTFFKNLQIVIESDKLDNFAELSKLNIAAAITATGTLVLTPDAKQPFELKAENVVIDGESTPDYPLQKKRHSFEYLRTVAHLRPRTNTFSAVFRVRSMIAYAIHQFFQERGFVYVHTPIITASDCEGAGEMFQVTTLDLNNVPKNDDGTVDYSQDFF
;
A
#
# COMPACT_ATOMS: atom_id res chain seq x y z
N GLY A 1 -26.50 3.95 12.26
CA GLY A 1 -25.94 5.13 12.89
C GLY A 1 -25.93 5.02 14.41
N GLY A 2 -25.19 5.91 15.08
CA GLY A 2 -25.13 5.95 16.55
C GLY A 2 -24.20 4.93 17.21
N LYS A 3 -23.46 4.12 16.44
CA LYS A 3 -22.48 3.19 17.00
C LYS A 3 -21.13 3.87 17.14
N GLU A 4 -20.50 3.71 18.30
CA GLU A 4 -19.11 4.08 18.49
C GLU A 4 -18.22 3.07 17.77
N ILE A 5 -17.23 3.58 17.01
CA ILE A 5 -16.24 2.77 16.30
C ILE A 5 -14.87 3.43 16.39
N THR A 6 -13.83 2.61 16.31
CA THR A 6 -12.44 3.05 16.15
C THR A 6 -11.95 2.63 14.79
N VAL A 7 -11.30 3.56 14.08
CA VAL A 7 -10.73 3.36 12.75
C VAL A 7 -9.31 3.89 12.70
N SER A 8 -8.42 3.16 12.06
CA SER A 8 -7.03 3.57 11.84
C SER A 8 -6.72 3.61 10.36
N GLY A 9 -5.86 4.51 9.93
CA GLY A 9 -5.48 4.61 8.52
C GLY A 9 -4.67 5.86 8.22
N TRP A 10 -4.53 6.13 6.92
CA TRP A 10 -3.75 7.26 6.42
C TRP A 10 -4.64 8.38 5.90
N ILE A 11 -4.25 9.61 6.20
CA ILE A 11 -4.91 10.81 5.70
C ILE A 11 -4.71 10.92 4.18
N ARG A 12 -5.81 10.90 3.44
CA ARG A 12 -5.85 11.11 1.98
C ARG A 12 -6.10 12.57 1.62
N ASN A 13 -6.85 13.24 2.46
CA ASN A 13 -7.17 14.65 2.34
C ASN A 13 -7.52 15.19 3.71
N ILE A 14 -7.16 16.43 3.95
CA ILE A 14 -7.50 17.16 5.17
C ILE A 14 -7.90 18.58 4.81
N ARG A 15 -8.98 19.05 5.39
CA ARG A 15 -9.50 20.41 5.22
C ARG A 15 -9.91 20.93 6.59
N ILE A 16 -9.25 21.97 7.03
CA ILE A 16 -9.48 22.54 8.34
C ILE A 16 -10.07 23.96 8.18
N SER A 17 -11.09 24.23 8.98
CA SER A 17 -11.66 25.55 9.23
C SER A 17 -11.33 25.97 10.66
N LYS A 18 -11.77 27.15 11.07
CA LYS A 18 -11.43 27.69 12.40
C LYS A 18 -11.86 26.78 13.55
N ASN A 19 -13.05 26.20 13.47
CA ASN A 19 -13.67 25.47 14.56
C ASN A 19 -13.96 24.00 14.24
N PHE A 20 -13.80 23.56 13.00
CA PHE A 20 -14.04 22.20 12.54
C PHE A 20 -13.15 21.83 11.38
N GLY A 21 -13.03 20.54 11.14
CA GLY A 21 -12.30 20.02 10.00
C GLY A 21 -12.87 18.71 9.48
N PHE A 22 -12.45 18.38 8.27
CA PHE A 22 -12.77 17.11 7.61
C PHE A 22 -11.49 16.40 7.24
N ILE A 23 -11.36 15.17 7.69
CA ILE A 23 -10.27 14.27 7.32
C ILE A 23 -10.87 13.15 6.48
N GLU A 24 -10.31 12.91 5.30
CA GLU A 24 -10.60 11.73 4.52
C GLU A 24 -9.56 10.65 4.84
N LEU A 25 -9.98 9.62 5.57
CA LEU A 25 -9.14 8.51 5.99
C LEU A 25 -9.31 7.31 5.06
N ASN A 26 -8.22 6.61 4.77
CA ASN A 26 -8.24 5.35 4.03
C ASN A 26 -7.28 4.34 4.68
N ASP A 27 -7.78 3.16 4.98
CA ASP A 27 -7.03 2.04 5.55
C ASP A 27 -6.55 1.03 4.50
N GLY A 28 -6.85 1.28 3.23
CA GLY A 28 -6.52 0.39 2.11
C GLY A 28 -7.55 -0.71 1.83
N THR A 29 -8.55 -0.92 2.68
CA THR A 29 -9.55 -1.99 2.48
C THR A 29 -10.58 -1.67 1.40
N PHE A 30 -10.83 -0.40 1.15
CA PHE A 30 -11.83 0.05 0.18
C PHE A 30 -11.35 1.25 -0.65
N PHE A 31 -11.98 1.49 -1.81
CA PHE A 31 -11.65 2.61 -2.70
C PHE A 31 -12.05 3.97 -2.17
N LYS A 32 -13.21 4.04 -1.51
CA LYS A 32 -13.72 5.29 -0.95
C LYS A 32 -13.09 5.52 0.41
N ASN A 33 -12.83 6.78 0.70
CA ASN A 33 -12.33 7.21 1.99
C ASN A 33 -13.49 7.34 2.98
N LEU A 34 -13.20 7.12 4.26
CA LEU A 34 -14.11 7.50 5.34
C LEU A 34 -13.90 8.99 5.66
N GLN A 35 -14.98 9.76 5.68
CA GLN A 35 -14.94 11.13 6.17
C GLN A 35 -15.02 11.13 7.70
N ILE A 36 -14.04 11.78 8.33
CA ILE A 36 -13.99 12.02 9.76
C ILE A 36 -14.21 13.51 9.98
N VAL A 37 -15.19 13.84 10.81
CA VAL A 37 -15.47 15.21 11.24
C VAL A 37 -14.78 15.45 12.57
N ILE A 38 -13.95 16.48 12.65
CA ILE A 38 -13.25 16.92 13.86
C ILE A 38 -13.70 18.32 14.25
N GLU A 39 -13.96 18.52 15.52
CA GLU A 39 -14.47 19.77 16.09
C GLU A 39 -13.51 20.26 17.17
N SER A 40 -13.21 21.57 17.18
CA SER A 40 -12.18 22.15 18.07
C SER A 40 -12.58 22.17 19.54
N ASP A 41 -13.87 22.12 19.81
CA ASP A 41 -14.43 22.06 21.17
C ASP A 41 -14.48 20.65 21.76
N LYS A 42 -14.23 19.62 20.95
CA LYS A 42 -14.26 18.21 21.35
C LYS A 42 -12.89 17.55 21.41
N LEU A 43 -11.92 18.11 20.71
CA LEU A 43 -10.59 17.51 20.57
C LEU A 43 -9.51 18.45 21.12
N ASP A 44 -8.87 18.07 22.20
CA ASP A 44 -7.79 18.84 22.82
C ASP A 44 -6.60 19.06 21.89
N ASN A 45 -6.35 18.10 20.97
CA ASN A 45 -5.25 18.14 20.01
C ASN A 45 -5.66 18.69 18.62
N PHE A 46 -6.80 19.38 18.50
CA PHE A 46 -7.27 19.93 17.21
C PHE A 46 -6.21 20.81 16.53
N ALA A 47 -5.46 21.58 17.29
CA ALA A 47 -4.39 22.45 16.76
C ALA A 47 -3.23 21.64 16.15
N GLU A 48 -2.92 20.46 16.68
CA GLU A 48 -1.91 19.55 16.15
C GLU A 48 -2.44 18.87 14.88
N LEU A 49 -3.68 18.36 14.93
CA LEU A 49 -4.34 17.76 13.78
C LEU A 49 -4.42 18.72 12.59
N SER A 50 -4.59 20.01 12.85
CA SER A 50 -4.68 21.05 11.81
C SER A 50 -3.38 21.23 11.00
N LYS A 51 -2.25 20.75 11.53
CA LYS A 51 -0.92 20.85 10.90
C LYS A 51 -0.53 19.60 10.12
N LEU A 52 -1.31 18.52 10.21
CA LEU A 52 -1.00 17.26 9.57
C LEU A 52 -1.03 17.37 8.05
N ASN A 53 -0.12 16.65 7.43
CA ASN A 53 -0.05 16.48 5.99
C ASN A 53 -0.78 15.21 5.54
N ILE A 54 -1.03 15.11 4.25
CA ILE A 54 -1.48 13.86 3.63
C ILE A 54 -0.46 12.74 3.89
N ALA A 55 -0.95 11.51 3.98
CA ALA A 55 -0.21 10.31 4.36
C ALA A 55 0.20 10.22 5.84
N ALA A 56 -0.09 11.20 6.70
CA ALA A 56 -0.01 11.00 8.14
C ALA A 56 -0.96 9.86 8.55
N ALA A 57 -0.54 9.09 9.54
CA ALA A 57 -1.31 7.98 10.11
C ALA A 57 -2.04 8.45 11.37
N ILE A 58 -3.31 8.13 11.47
CA ILE A 58 -4.13 8.45 12.65
C ILE A 58 -5.04 7.28 13.03
N THR A 59 -5.38 7.24 14.30
CA THR A 59 -6.44 6.41 14.85
C THR A 59 -7.53 7.31 15.43
N ALA A 60 -8.75 7.21 14.90
CA ALA A 60 -9.89 8.00 15.31
C ALA A 60 -10.97 7.13 15.92
N THR A 61 -11.47 7.54 17.09
CA THR A 61 -12.63 6.94 17.77
C THR A 61 -13.76 7.96 17.82
N GLY A 62 -14.98 7.52 17.58
CA GLY A 62 -16.14 8.38 17.61
C GLY A 62 -17.42 7.72 17.15
N THR A 63 -18.46 8.50 16.99
CA THR A 63 -19.78 8.03 16.62
C THR A 63 -19.97 8.02 15.10
N LEU A 64 -20.36 6.85 14.54
CA LEU A 64 -20.75 6.71 13.14
C LEU A 64 -22.14 7.30 12.91
N VAL A 65 -22.21 8.30 12.04
CA VAL A 65 -23.44 9.01 11.69
C VAL A 65 -23.82 8.73 10.25
N LEU A 66 -25.09 8.42 10.00
CA LEU A 66 -25.63 8.26 8.64
C LEU A 66 -25.92 9.65 8.06
N THR A 67 -25.51 9.86 6.82
CA THR A 67 -25.68 11.11 6.08
C THR A 67 -26.26 10.81 4.68
N PRO A 68 -27.50 10.30 4.60
CA PRO A 68 -28.08 9.79 3.35
C PRO A 68 -28.20 10.87 2.25
N ASP A 69 -28.39 12.12 2.65
CA ASP A 69 -28.52 13.25 1.74
C ASP A 69 -27.18 13.92 1.36
N ALA A 70 -26.09 13.47 1.96
CA ALA A 70 -24.75 13.98 1.65
C ALA A 70 -24.08 13.17 0.52
N LYS A 71 -22.95 13.68 0.03
CA LYS A 71 -22.15 13.01 -1.00
C LYS A 71 -21.64 11.63 -0.55
N GLN A 72 -21.35 11.47 0.73
CA GLN A 72 -21.00 10.21 1.39
C GLN A 72 -22.19 9.72 2.24
N PRO A 73 -22.48 8.41 2.29
CA PRO A 73 -23.65 7.88 2.99
C PRO A 73 -23.51 7.88 4.53
N PHE A 74 -22.30 8.06 5.04
CA PHE A 74 -21.99 8.10 6.47
C PHE A 74 -20.68 8.84 6.72
N GLU A 75 -20.50 9.29 7.95
CA GLU A 75 -19.28 9.92 8.43
C GLU A 75 -19.02 9.55 9.89
N LEU A 76 -17.77 9.66 10.34
CA LEU A 76 -17.38 9.49 11.72
C LEU A 76 -17.27 10.86 12.40
N LYS A 77 -18.07 11.13 13.42
CA LYS A 77 -17.88 12.28 14.31
C LYS A 77 -16.88 11.88 15.38
N ALA A 78 -15.66 12.43 15.28
CA ALA A 78 -14.56 12.06 16.16
C ALA A 78 -14.75 12.64 17.56
N GLU A 79 -14.51 11.80 18.56
CA GLU A 79 -14.46 12.12 19.99
C GLU A 79 -13.04 12.01 20.53
N ASN A 80 -12.20 11.20 19.86
CA ASN A 80 -10.78 11.12 20.13
C ASN A 80 -10.01 10.84 18.82
N VAL A 81 -8.87 11.48 18.65
CA VAL A 81 -7.97 11.23 17.52
C VAL A 81 -6.53 11.16 18.01
N VAL A 82 -5.88 10.04 17.77
CA VAL A 82 -4.47 9.83 18.08
C VAL A 82 -3.65 9.97 16.79
N ILE A 83 -2.55 10.69 16.84
CA ILE A 83 -1.58 10.78 15.75
C ILE A 83 -0.58 9.64 15.92
N ASP A 84 -0.67 8.63 15.06
CA ASP A 84 0.20 7.45 15.10
C ASP A 84 1.54 7.72 14.39
N GLY A 85 1.52 8.62 13.40
CA GLY A 85 2.73 9.03 12.69
C GLY A 85 2.48 10.23 11.78
N GLU A 86 3.43 11.14 11.79
CA GLU A 86 3.40 12.33 10.94
C GLU A 86 3.90 12.02 9.52
N SER A 87 3.55 12.89 8.59
CA SER A 87 4.08 12.89 7.23
C SER A 87 4.66 14.26 6.91
N THR A 88 5.75 14.26 6.16
CA THR A 88 6.43 15.48 5.77
C THR A 88 5.77 16.17 4.56
N PRO A 89 5.93 17.50 4.38
CA PRO A 89 5.33 18.22 3.25
C PRO A 89 5.82 17.76 1.87
N ASP A 90 6.97 17.12 1.80
CA ASP A 90 7.58 16.58 0.58
C ASP A 90 7.14 15.15 0.24
N TYR A 91 6.14 14.60 0.93
CA TYR A 91 5.57 13.29 0.59
C TYR A 91 5.24 13.21 -0.91
N PRO A 92 5.74 12.20 -1.65
CA PRO A 92 5.72 12.20 -3.12
C PRO A 92 4.34 12.22 -3.75
N LEU A 93 3.35 11.57 -3.12
CA LEU A 93 1.98 11.50 -3.65
C LEU A 93 1.13 12.65 -3.13
N GLN A 94 1.41 13.84 -3.63
CA GLN A 94 0.64 15.05 -3.32
C GLN A 94 -0.77 15.02 -3.94
N LYS A 95 -1.63 15.93 -3.50
CA LYS A 95 -3.02 16.11 -3.97
C LYS A 95 -3.08 16.68 -5.39
N LYS A 96 -2.52 15.96 -6.35
CA LYS A 96 -2.51 16.28 -7.78
C LYS A 96 -2.55 14.99 -8.61
N ARG A 97 -2.86 15.14 -9.90
CA ARG A 97 -2.74 14.02 -10.83
C ARG A 97 -1.26 13.71 -11.06
N HIS A 98 -0.90 12.44 -10.95
CA HIS A 98 0.45 11.92 -11.25
C HIS A 98 0.41 11.12 -12.55
N SER A 99 1.45 11.28 -13.39
CA SER A 99 1.61 10.47 -14.60
C SER A 99 2.06 9.04 -14.23
N PHE A 100 1.84 8.08 -15.15
CA PHE A 100 2.30 6.71 -14.93
C PHE A 100 3.82 6.60 -14.92
N GLU A 101 4.52 7.41 -15.69
CA GLU A 101 5.97 7.51 -15.71
C GLU A 101 6.49 7.92 -14.33
N TYR A 102 5.92 8.98 -13.75
CA TYR A 102 6.26 9.40 -12.39
C TYR A 102 5.97 8.29 -11.36
N LEU A 103 4.81 7.64 -11.47
CA LEU A 103 4.43 6.58 -10.53
C LEU A 103 5.34 5.34 -10.61
N ARG A 104 6.06 5.14 -11.72
CA ARG A 104 7.11 4.12 -11.82
C ARG A 104 8.36 4.48 -11.01
N THR A 105 8.70 5.75 -10.88
CA THR A 105 9.83 6.19 -10.06
C THR A 105 9.58 6.07 -8.56
N VAL A 106 8.31 6.03 -8.15
CA VAL A 106 7.85 5.82 -6.77
C VAL A 106 7.02 4.54 -6.64
N ALA A 107 7.52 3.45 -7.20
CA ALA A 107 6.80 2.19 -7.37
C ALA A 107 6.22 1.62 -6.05
N HIS A 108 6.92 1.79 -4.94
CA HIS A 108 6.49 1.36 -3.60
C HIS A 108 5.29 2.16 -3.05
N LEU A 109 5.06 3.39 -3.53
CA LEU A 109 3.94 4.23 -3.11
C LEU A 109 2.74 4.18 -4.07
N ARG A 110 2.96 3.81 -5.35
CA ARG A 110 1.89 3.83 -6.37
C ARG A 110 0.63 3.02 -6.02
N PRO A 111 0.66 1.94 -5.21
CA PRO A 111 -0.55 1.25 -4.77
C PRO A 111 -1.52 2.12 -3.99
N ARG A 112 -1.04 3.22 -3.40
CA ARG A 112 -1.87 4.19 -2.68
C ARG A 112 -2.65 5.12 -3.60
N THR A 113 -2.38 5.13 -4.91
CA THR A 113 -3.18 5.86 -5.90
C THR A 113 -4.44 5.08 -6.27
N ASN A 114 -5.53 5.76 -6.61
CA ASN A 114 -6.77 5.10 -6.97
C ASN A 114 -6.60 4.14 -8.16
N THR A 115 -5.86 4.55 -9.20
CA THR A 115 -5.63 3.72 -10.38
C THR A 115 -4.89 2.43 -10.04
N PHE A 116 -3.76 2.53 -9.32
CA PHE A 116 -2.99 1.32 -8.99
C PHE A 116 -3.62 0.49 -7.88
N SER A 117 -4.36 1.10 -6.96
CA SER A 117 -5.22 0.35 -6.04
C SER A 117 -6.22 -0.52 -6.81
N ALA A 118 -6.88 0.03 -7.84
CA ALA A 118 -7.77 -0.74 -8.71
C ALA A 118 -7.03 -1.86 -9.46
N VAL A 119 -5.91 -1.52 -10.11
CA VAL A 119 -5.10 -2.50 -10.88
C VAL A 119 -4.66 -3.67 -10.01
N PHE A 120 -4.13 -3.41 -8.81
CA PHE A 120 -3.67 -4.48 -7.94
C PHE A 120 -4.81 -5.32 -7.36
N ARG A 121 -5.98 -4.73 -7.10
CA ARG A 121 -7.17 -5.50 -6.70
C ARG A 121 -7.65 -6.42 -7.81
N VAL A 122 -7.75 -5.91 -9.03
CA VAL A 122 -8.12 -6.73 -10.21
C VAL A 122 -7.09 -7.83 -10.42
N ARG A 123 -5.79 -7.52 -10.35
CA ARG A 123 -4.72 -8.51 -10.48
C ARG A 123 -4.82 -9.62 -9.44
N SER A 124 -5.08 -9.27 -8.18
CA SER A 124 -5.29 -10.23 -7.09
C SER A 124 -6.48 -11.14 -7.36
N MET A 125 -7.61 -10.56 -7.77
CA MET A 125 -8.82 -11.31 -8.09
C MET A 125 -8.61 -12.27 -9.27
N ILE A 126 -7.93 -11.83 -10.33
CA ILE A 126 -7.64 -12.67 -11.50
C ILE A 126 -6.72 -13.84 -11.12
N ALA A 127 -5.66 -13.59 -10.35
CA ALA A 127 -4.76 -14.65 -9.89
C ALA A 127 -5.54 -15.72 -9.12
N TYR A 128 -6.39 -15.31 -8.20
CA TYR A 128 -7.26 -16.23 -7.46
C TYR A 128 -8.22 -16.99 -8.37
N ALA A 129 -8.88 -16.29 -9.30
CA ALA A 129 -9.83 -16.91 -10.23
C ALA A 129 -9.18 -17.96 -11.15
N ILE A 130 -7.93 -17.75 -11.58
CA ILE A 130 -7.16 -18.73 -12.35
C ILE A 130 -6.91 -19.99 -11.52
N HIS A 131 -6.47 -19.83 -10.27
CA HIS A 131 -6.27 -20.97 -9.38
C HIS A 131 -7.57 -21.72 -9.13
N GLN A 132 -8.66 -21.01 -8.84
CA GLN A 132 -9.98 -21.58 -8.62
C GLN A 132 -10.44 -22.37 -9.85
N PHE A 133 -10.32 -21.80 -11.04
CA PHE A 133 -10.72 -22.43 -12.30
C PHE A 133 -10.06 -23.81 -12.49
N PHE A 134 -8.77 -23.91 -12.25
CA PHE A 134 -8.04 -25.19 -12.39
C PHE A 134 -8.36 -26.16 -11.25
N GLN A 135 -8.45 -25.68 -10.00
CA GLN A 135 -8.79 -26.51 -8.86
C GLN A 135 -10.17 -27.17 -9.01
N GLU A 136 -11.19 -26.43 -9.42
CA GLU A 136 -12.54 -26.93 -9.66
C GLU A 136 -12.61 -28.01 -10.75
N ARG A 137 -11.60 -28.08 -11.60
CA ARG A 137 -11.46 -29.08 -12.70
C ARG A 137 -10.55 -30.25 -12.33
N GLY A 138 -10.13 -30.37 -11.06
CA GLY A 138 -9.31 -31.47 -10.57
C GLY A 138 -7.82 -31.36 -10.86
N PHE A 139 -7.35 -30.20 -11.32
CA PHE A 139 -5.92 -29.95 -11.45
C PHE A 139 -5.28 -29.72 -10.09
N VAL A 140 -4.07 -30.23 -9.91
CA VAL A 140 -3.26 -30.00 -8.71
C VAL A 140 -2.28 -28.87 -8.96
N TYR A 141 -2.28 -27.85 -8.11
CA TYR A 141 -1.27 -26.80 -8.15
C TYR A 141 0.04 -27.31 -7.57
N VAL A 142 1.06 -27.38 -8.39
CA VAL A 142 2.43 -27.72 -7.99
C VAL A 142 3.27 -26.47 -7.99
N HIS A 143 3.74 -26.05 -6.83
CA HIS A 143 4.64 -24.92 -6.68
C HIS A 143 6.07 -25.34 -7.08
N THR A 144 6.40 -25.21 -8.37
CA THR A 144 7.73 -25.53 -8.88
C THR A 144 8.75 -24.45 -8.51
N PRO A 145 10.04 -24.79 -8.34
CA PRO A 145 11.09 -23.80 -8.15
C PRO A 145 11.17 -22.79 -9.31
N ILE A 146 11.34 -21.52 -8.98
CA ILE A 146 11.56 -20.45 -9.97
C ILE A 146 12.99 -20.47 -10.47
N ILE A 147 13.95 -20.80 -9.58
CA ILE A 147 15.37 -20.95 -9.93
C ILE A 147 15.59 -22.41 -10.37
N THR A 148 16.10 -22.56 -11.57
CA THR A 148 16.35 -23.87 -12.19
C THR A 148 17.64 -23.85 -12.99
N ALA A 149 18.32 -24.98 -13.07
CA ALA A 149 19.52 -25.16 -13.89
C ALA A 149 19.20 -25.60 -15.34
N SER A 150 17.91 -25.83 -15.66
CA SER A 150 17.54 -26.28 -17.02
C SER A 150 16.80 -25.20 -17.80
N ASP A 151 17.25 -25.00 -19.03
CA ASP A 151 16.51 -24.28 -20.06
C ASP A 151 15.47 -25.22 -20.69
N CYS A 152 14.21 -24.82 -20.63
CA CYS A 152 13.07 -25.69 -20.96
C CYS A 152 12.96 -26.02 -22.45
N GLU A 153 13.30 -25.13 -23.33
CA GLU A 153 13.10 -25.27 -24.78
C GLU A 153 14.34 -24.88 -25.62
N GLY A 154 15.45 -24.53 -24.98
CA GLY A 154 16.68 -24.11 -25.68
C GLY A 154 16.55 -22.79 -26.43
N ALA A 155 15.47 -22.03 -26.19
CA ALA A 155 15.13 -20.82 -26.94
C ALA A 155 15.32 -19.52 -26.17
N GLY A 156 15.71 -19.58 -24.90
CA GLY A 156 15.79 -18.43 -24.02
C GLY A 156 17.19 -18.15 -23.50
N GLU A 157 17.46 -16.90 -23.20
CA GLU A 157 18.59 -16.50 -22.37
C GLU A 157 18.20 -16.64 -20.91
N MET A 158 18.93 -17.46 -20.14
CA MET A 158 18.74 -17.60 -18.71
C MET A 158 19.46 -16.49 -17.95
N PHE A 159 18.80 -15.95 -16.92
CA PHE A 159 19.47 -15.11 -15.96
C PHE A 159 20.32 -15.94 -15.01
N GLN A 160 21.55 -15.52 -14.77
CA GLN A 160 22.36 -16.12 -13.73
C GLN A 160 21.99 -15.54 -12.37
N VAL A 161 21.66 -16.39 -11.39
CA VAL A 161 21.51 -16.02 -9.99
C VAL A 161 22.73 -16.53 -9.25
N THR A 162 23.45 -15.66 -8.57
CA THR A 162 24.67 -16.03 -7.83
C THR A 162 24.89 -15.07 -6.65
N THR A 163 25.50 -15.57 -5.59
CA THR A 163 26.06 -14.78 -4.49
C THR A 163 27.54 -14.45 -4.70
N LEU A 164 28.13 -14.96 -5.79
CA LEU A 164 29.54 -14.71 -6.13
C LEU A 164 29.77 -13.25 -6.50
N ASP A 165 30.81 -12.64 -5.95
CA ASP A 165 31.31 -11.36 -6.43
C ASP A 165 31.98 -11.55 -7.80
N LEU A 166 31.26 -11.20 -8.88
CA LEU A 166 31.76 -11.35 -10.24
C LEU A 166 32.98 -10.47 -10.57
N ASN A 167 33.27 -9.44 -9.76
CA ASN A 167 34.46 -8.59 -9.91
C ASN A 167 35.70 -9.20 -9.21
N ASN A 168 35.47 -10.10 -8.27
CA ASN A 168 36.52 -10.73 -7.47
C ASN A 168 36.21 -12.21 -7.26
N VAL A 169 36.23 -12.95 -8.36
CA VAL A 169 35.93 -14.38 -8.38
C VAL A 169 37.05 -15.14 -7.63
N PRO A 170 36.72 -15.97 -6.61
CA PRO A 170 37.70 -16.81 -5.93
C PRO A 170 38.40 -17.72 -6.93
N LYS A 171 39.71 -17.88 -6.76
CA LYS A 171 40.56 -18.68 -7.62
C LYS A 171 41.44 -19.64 -6.83
N ASN A 172 41.64 -20.81 -7.38
CA ASN A 172 42.63 -21.77 -6.94
C ASN A 172 44.04 -21.24 -7.20
N ASP A 173 45.02 -21.88 -6.62
CA ASP A 173 46.46 -21.52 -6.76
C ASP A 173 46.94 -21.58 -8.24
N ASP A 174 46.26 -22.40 -9.08
CA ASP A 174 46.55 -22.53 -10.50
C ASP A 174 45.84 -21.48 -11.39
N GLY A 175 45.06 -20.54 -10.74
CA GLY A 175 44.35 -19.47 -11.43
C GLY A 175 42.98 -19.86 -11.98
N THR A 176 42.57 -21.10 -11.83
CA THR A 176 41.19 -21.53 -12.18
C THR A 176 40.18 -21.04 -11.14
N VAL A 177 38.91 -20.94 -11.51
CA VAL A 177 37.82 -20.54 -10.59
C VAL A 177 37.68 -21.61 -9.52
N ASP A 178 37.61 -21.20 -8.27
CA ASP A 178 37.33 -22.07 -7.12
C ASP A 178 35.83 -22.32 -7.01
N TYR A 179 35.38 -23.50 -7.38
CA TYR A 179 33.99 -23.95 -7.29
C TYR A 179 33.67 -24.66 -5.97
N SER A 180 34.57 -24.65 -4.98
CA SER A 180 34.32 -25.30 -3.67
C SER A 180 33.33 -24.50 -2.81
N GLN A 181 33.05 -23.26 -3.16
CA GLN A 181 32.07 -22.42 -2.49
C GLN A 181 30.71 -22.48 -3.24
N ASP A 182 29.63 -22.54 -2.48
CA ASP A 182 28.27 -22.50 -3.04
C ASP A 182 27.99 -21.12 -3.64
N PHE A 183 27.69 -21.09 -4.93
CA PHE A 183 27.38 -19.88 -5.70
C PHE A 183 25.89 -19.66 -5.95
N PHE A 184 25.01 -20.32 -5.20
CA PHE A 184 23.55 -20.29 -5.35
C PHE A 184 22.88 -19.52 -4.23
#